data_ba527f3f2db036262b548dbc2ea33281
#
_entry.id   ba527f3f2db036262b548dbc2ea33281
#
_cell.length_a   1.000
_cell.length_b   1.000
_cell.length_c   1.000
_cell.angle_alpha   90.00
_cell.angle_beta   90.00
_cell.angle_gamma   90.00
#
_symmetry.space_group_name_H-M   'P 1'
#
loop_
_entity.id
_entity.type
_entity.pdbx_description
1 polymer ?
#
loop_
_entity_poly.entity_id
_entity_poly.type
_entity_poly.pdbx_seq_one_letter_code
_entity_poly.pdbx_strand_id
1 'polypeptide(L)'
;MEAALGSENVLTQPAAMADYGDPFAPPGEWYRPGAVLLPGSVEEVQAVLRIANEHGTPVWTSSQGRNKGYGGGAPRVSGSFALSLRRMNRVLEVDEENCMALVEPGVRFFDLYDHLRASGSKLWMSVPDLGGGSVIGNALEHGV
;
A
#
# COMPACT_ATOMS: atom_id res chain seq x y z
N MET A 1 -11.62 13.77 6.42
CA MET A 1 -10.37 13.14 5.95
C MET A 1 -9.19 14.11 5.91
N GLU A 2 -9.30 15.26 5.24
CA GLU A 2 -8.19 16.22 5.15
C GLU A 2 -7.68 16.71 6.51
N ALA A 3 -8.57 16.91 7.48
CA ALA A 3 -8.15 17.28 8.83
C ALA A 3 -7.35 16.19 9.57
N ALA A 4 -7.45 14.95 9.13
CA ALA A 4 -6.75 13.81 9.74
C ALA A 4 -5.44 13.46 9.03
N LEU A 5 -5.36 13.70 7.71
CA LEU A 5 -4.23 13.27 6.88
C LEU A 5 -3.41 14.42 6.29
N GLY A 6 -3.95 15.65 6.29
CA GLY A 6 -3.47 16.73 5.42
C GLY A 6 -4.09 16.65 4.04
N SER A 7 -4.36 17.78 3.41
CA SER A 7 -5.04 17.85 2.11
C SER A 7 -4.23 17.21 0.98
N GLU A 8 -2.91 17.26 1.05
CA GLU A 8 -1.98 16.66 0.09
C GLU A 8 -2.03 15.11 0.08
N ASN A 9 -2.54 14.50 1.16
CA ASN A 9 -2.66 13.05 1.34
C ASN A 9 -4.08 12.52 1.11
N VAL A 10 -4.98 13.37 0.60
CA VAL A 10 -6.35 13.03 0.23
C VAL A 10 -6.57 13.37 -1.24
N LEU A 11 -6.49 12.37 -2.12
CA LEU A 11 -6.61 12.57 -3.56
C LEU A 11 -8.08 12.41 -3.97
N THR A 12 -8.66 13.46 -4.53
CA THR A 12 -10.05 13.47 -5.04
C THR A 12 -10.11 13.82 -6.52
N GLN A 13 -9.02 14.32 -7.09
CA GLN A 13 -8.99 14.70 -8.51
C GLN A 13 -8.84 13.45 -9.39
N PRO A 14 -9.62 13.32 -10.48
CA PRO A 14 -9.57 12.14 -11.34
C PRO A 14 -8.18 11.80 -11.87
N ALA A 15 -7.38 12.81 -12.25
CA ALA A 15 -6.03 12.62 -12.73
C ALA A 15 -5.10 12.02 -11.65
N ALA A 16 -5.22 12.47 -10.40
CA ALA A 16 -4.43 11.97 -9.29
C ALA A 16 -4.85 10.54 -8.85
N MET A 17 -6.10 10.17 -9.11
CA MET A 17 -6.64 8.84 -8.79
C MET A 17 -6.46 7.82 -9.92
N ALA A 18 -5.95 8.21 -11.09
CA ALA A 18 -5.86 7.34 -12.26
C ALA A 18 -5.04 6.06 -11.99
N ASP A 19 -3.96 6.17 -11.23
CA ASP A 19 -3.09 5.04 -10.87
C ASP A 19 -3.73 4.02 -9.90
N TYR A 20 -4.90 4.37 -9.34
CA TYR A 20 -5.64 3.53 -8.41
C TYR A 20 -6.87 2.88 -9.06
N GLY A 21 -6.97 2.92 -10.38
CA GLY A 21 -7.90 2.17 -11.19
C GLY A 21 -7.42 0.74 -11.44
N ASP A 22 -8.30 -0.10 -11.96
CA ASP A 22 -7.93 -1.44 -12.43
C ASP A 22 -7.57 -1.37 -13.93
N PRO A 23 -6.28 -1.52 -14.30
CA PRO A 23 -5.86 -1.45 -15.69
C PRO A 23 -6.36 -2.63 -16.54
N PHE A 24 -6.85 -3.68 -15.88
CA PHE A 24 -7.37 -4.90 -16.53
C PHE A 24 -8.89 -5.00 -16.49
N ALA A 25 -9.58 -3.93 -16.01
CA ALA A 25 -11.03 -3.91 -15.98
C ALA A 25 -11.60 -4.04 -17.41
N PRO A 26 -12.63 -4.88 -17.63
CA PRO A 26 -13.32 -4.94 -18.91
C PRO A 26 -13.86 -3.57 -19.34
N PRO A 27 -13.96 -3.29 -20.64
CA PRO A 27 -14.53 -2.04 -21.13
C PRO A 27 -15.94 -1.81 -20.54
N GLY A 28 -16.14 -0.65 -19.93
CA GLY A 28 -17.40 -0.30 -19.28
C GLY A 28 -17.48 -0.61 -17.78
N GLU A 29 -16.59 -1.42 -17.24
CA GLU A 29 -16.49 -1.66 -15.81
C GLU A 29 -15.40 -0.76 -15.21
N TRP A 30 -15.83 0.34 -14.60
CA TRP A 30 -14.92 1.30 -14.01
C TRP A 30 -15.04 1.27 -12.50
N TYR A 31 -14.21 0.46 -11.87
CA TYR A 31 -14.05 0.46 -10.43
C TYR A 31 -13.16 1.65 -10.03
N ARG A 32 -13.79 2.74 -9.60
CA ARG A 32 -13.08 3.96 -9.20
C ARG A 32 -13.28 4.23 -7.72
N PRO A 33 -12.20 4.58 -7.01
CA PRO A 33 -12.34 5.07 -5.65
C PRO A 33 -13.08 6.41 -5.61
N GLY A 34 -13.81 6.67 -4.54
CA GLY A 34 -14.38 7.99 -4.26
C GLY A 34 -13.30 8.97 -3.79
N ALA A 35 -12.28 8.46 -3.10
CA ALA A 35 -11.05 9.16 -2.77
C ALA A 35 -9.91 8.17 -2.55
N VAL A 36 -8.67 8.64 -2.72
CA VAL A 36 -7.46 7.88 -2.34
C VAL A 36 -6.86 8.54 -1.10
N LEU A 37 -6.59 7.74 -0.09
CA LEU A 37 -6.10 8.16 1.21
C LEU A 37 -4.69 7.60 1.43
N LEU A 38 -3.76 8.47 1.80
CA LEU A 38 -2.35 8.16 1.93
C LEU A 38 -1.88 8.38 3.39
N PRO A 39 -2.26 7.50 4.33
CA PRO A 39 -1.79 7.62 5.70
C PRO A 39 -0.28 7.33 5.80
N GLY A 40 0.39 8.03 6.72
CA GLY A 40 1.81 7.86 7.02
C GLY A 40 2.07 7.28 8.41
N SER A 41 1.02 7.00 9.20
CA SER A 41 1.14 6.42 10.53
C SER A 41 -0.04 5.54 10.90
N VAL A 42 0.12 4.77 11.97
CA VAL A 42 -0.95 3.92 12.52
C VAL A 42 -2.13 4.78 13.00
N GLU A 43 -1.86 5.92 13.63
CA GLU A 43 -2.87 6.85 14.13
C GLU A 43 -3.71 7.43 12.99
N GLU A 44 -3.07 7.75 11.87
CA GLU A 44 -3.75 8.21 10.65
C GLU A 44 -4.64 7.10 10.06
N VAL A 45 -4.16 5.85 10.01
CA VAL A 45 -4.97 4.69 9.59
C VAL A 45 -6.19 4.53 10.49
N GLN A 46 -6.01 4.59 11.82
CA GLN A 46 -7.11 4.51 12.78
C GLN A 46 -8.13 5.63 12.59
N ALA A 47 -7.66 6.85 12.31
CA ALA A 47 -8.54 7.99 12.05
C ALA A 47 -9.37 7.77 10.77
N VAL A 48 -8.74 7.29 9.70
CA VAL A 48 -9.42 6.93 8.45
C VAL A 48 -10.51 5.88 8.69
N LEU A 49 -10.17 4.80 9.40
CA LEU A 49 -11.12 3.71 9.65
C LEU A 49 -12.30 4.15 10.51
N ARG A 50 -12.07 5.01 11.52
CA ARG A 50 -13.17 5.60 12.32
C ARG A 50 -14.11 6.40 11.44
N ILE A 51 -13.60 7.32 10.63
CA ILE A 51 -14.41 8.16 9.74
C ILE A 51 -15.14 7.31 8.70
N ALA A 52 -14.46 6.33 8.11
CA ALA A 52 -15.08 5.43 7.13
C ALA A 52 -16.24 4.65 7.75
N ASN A 53 -16.06 4.15 8.98
CA ASN A 53 -17.09 3.42 9.72
C ASN A 53 -18.28 4.30 10.09
N GLU A 54 -18.05 5.53 10.56
CA GLU A 54 -19.10 6.50 10.87
C GLU A 54 -19.99 6.82 9.67
N HIS A 55 -19.41 6.82 8.46
CA HIS A 55 -20.14 7.14 7.22
C HIS A 55 -20.53 5.89 6.41
N GLY A 56 -20.26 4.68 6.91
CA GLY A 56 -20.55 3.44 6.19
C GLY A 56 -19.82 3.32 4.86
N THR A 57 -18.64 3.97 4.71
CA THR A 57 -17.89 3.98 3.47
C THR A 57 -16.93 2.79 3.43
N PRO A 58 -17.04 1.89 2.43
CA PRO A 58 -16.10 0.78 2.29
C PRO A 58 -14.67 1.25 2.07
N VAL A 59 -13.69 0.50 2.59
CA VAL A 59 -12.26 0.79 2.43
C VAL A 59 -11.59 -0.37 1.69
N TRP A 60 -10.83 -0.03 0.66
CA TRP A 60 -10.01 -0.96 -0.09
C TRP A 60 -8.54 -0.67 0.15
N THR A 61 -7.86 -1.56 0.86
CA THR A 61 -6.48 -1.33 1.29
C THR A 61 -5.47 -1.97 0.33
N SER A 62 -4.42 -1.22 0.03
CA SER A 62 -3.25 -1.73 -0.68
C SER A 62 -1.97 -1.19 -0.05
N SER A 63 -0.88 -1.94 -0.12
CA SER A 63 0.44 -1.46 0.26
C SER A 63 1.04 -0.61 -0.86
N GLN A 64 1.73 -1.19 -1.83
CA GLN A 64 2.24 -0.47 -3.01
C GLN A 64 1.25 -0.40 -4.18
N GLY A 65 0.21 -1.25 -4.19
CA GLY A 65 -0.77 -1.32 -5.27
C GLY A 65 -0.17 -1.76 -6.61
N ARG A 66 0.96 -2.45 -6.58
CA ARG A 66 1.67 -2.94 -7.77
C ARG A 66 1.41 -4.42 -7.96
N ASN A 67 0.17 -4.75 -8.27
CA ASN A 67 -0.26 -6.13 -8.43
C ASN A 67 -0.21 -6.52 -9.91
N LYS A 68 0.91 -7.04 -10.35
CA LYS A 68 1.13 -7.37 -11.75
C LYS A 68 0.45 -8.68 -12.15
N GLY A 69 -0.52 -8.57 -13.03
CA GLY A 69 -1.22 -9.72 -13.60
C GLY A 69 -2.31 -10.34 -12.72
N TYR A 70 -2.51 -9.85 -11.50
CA TYR A 70 -3.50 -10.38 -10.56
C TYR A 70 -4.64 -9.39 -10.24
N GLY A 71 -4.80 -8.38 -11.08
CA GLY A 71 -5.76 -7.29 -10.89
C GLY A 71 -5.09 -6.00 -10.41
N GLY A 72 -5.86 -4.95 -10.27
CA GLY A 72 -5.40 -3.65 -9.82
C GLY A 72 -5.61 -3.40 -8.33
N GLY A 73 -5.06 -2.28 -7.84
CA GLY A 73 -5.35 -1.76 -6.50
C GLY A 73 -6.72 -1.08 -6.38
N ALA A 74 -7.60 -1.23 -7.37
CA ALA A 74 -8.89 -0.58 -7.41
C ALA A 74 -9.91 -1.24 -6.47
N PRO A 75 -10.76 -0.45 -5.80
CA PRO A 75 -11.86 -0.99 -5.01
C PRO A 75 -12.87 -1.71 -5.90
N ARG A 76 -13.52 -2.75 -5.36
CA ARG A 76 -14.58 -3.50 -6.07
C ARG A 76 -15.97 -2.90 -5.87
N VAL A 77 -16.09 -1.93 -5.00
CA VAL A 77 -17.32 -1.16 -4.78
C VAL A 77 -17.04 0.29 -5.14
N SER A 78 -17.72 0.83 -6.14
CA SER A 78 -17.58 2.23 -6.54
C SER A 78 -17.87 3.18 -5.39
N GLY A 79 -17.10 4.24 -5.26
CA GLY A 79 -17.24 5.21 -4.18
C GLY A 79 -16.50 4.83 -2.88
N SER A 80 -15.91 3.63 -2.80
CA SER A 80 -15.06 3.24 -1.67
C SER A 80 -13.84 4.15 -1.55
N PHE A 81 -13.26 4.21 -0.36
CA PHE A 81 -11.92 4.78 -0.20
C PHE A 81 -10.85 3.76 -0.60
N ALA A 82 -9.92 4.17 -1.46
CA ALA A 82 -8.68 3.44 -1.65
C ALA A 82 -7.65 3.90 -0.60
N LEU A 83 -7.26 3.00 0.30
CA LEU A 83 -6.29 3.26 1.35
C LEU A 83 -4.92 2.74 0.90
N SER A 84 -4.02 3.63 0.55
CA SER A 84 -2.68 3.28 0.09
C SER A 84 -1.65 3.51 1.19
N LEU A 85 -0.98 2.44 1.61
CA LEU A 85 -0.02 2.46 2.73
C LEU A 85 1.41 2.79 2.30
N ARG A 86 1.60 3.35 1.11
CA ARG A 86 2.93 3.66 0.52
C ARG A 86 3.81 4.55 1.39
N ARG A 87 3.23 5.43 2.19
CA ARG A 87 3.96 6.36 3.06
C ARG A 87 4.50 5.69 4.32
N MET A 88 3.94 4.55 4.71
CA MET A 88 4.41 3.74 5.83
C MET A 88 5.49 2.78 5.32
N ASN A 89 6.70 3.29 5.10
CA ASN A 89 7.76 2.60 4.36
C ASN A 89 9.08 2.47 5.14
N ARG A 90 9.03 2.45 6.46
CA ARG A 90 10.23 2.27 7.29
C ARG A 90 10.53 0.81 7.52
N VAL A 91 11.83 0.44 7.44
CA VAL A 91 12.36 -0.80 8.02
C VAL A 91 12.61 -0.50 9.49
N LEU A 92 11.88 -1.18 10.36
CA LEU A 92 11.85 -0.88 11.80
C LEU A 92 12.94 -1.63 12.54
N GLU A 93 13.16 -2.90 12.18
CA GLU A 93 14.12 -3.78 12.83
C GLU A 93 14.59 -4.86 11.85
N VAL A 94 15.84 -5.28 11.98
CA VAL A 94 16.39 -6.47 11.32
C VAL A 94 17.08 -7.32 12.37
N ASP A 95 16.60 -8.54 12.54
CA ASP A 95 17.19 -9.57 13.40
C ASP A 95 17.96 -10.56 12.53
N GLU A 96 19.26 -10.41 12.49
CA GLU A 96 20.14 -11.28 11.67
C GLU A 96 20.23 -12.69 12.23
N GLU A 97 20.16 -12.87 13.56
CA GLU A 97 20.27 -14.17 14.19
C GLU A 97 19.08 -15.07 13.83
N ASN A 98 17.89 -14.49 13.83
CA ASN A 98 16.65 -15.19 13.48
C ASN A 98 16.21 -15.03 12.03
N CYS A 99 16.98 -14.31 11.21
CA CYS A 99 16.68 -14.02 9.82
C CYS A 99 15.31 -13.36 9.62
N MET A 100 14.95 -12.39 10.46
CA MET A 100 13.67 -11.69 10.45
C MET A 100 13.85 -10.20 10.24
N ALA A 101 12.83 -9.58 9.65
CA ALA A 101 12.74 -8.12 9.55
C ALA A 101 11.33 -7.66 9.95
N LEU A 102 11.25 -6.62 10.77
CA LEU A 102 10.03 -5.90 11.05
C LEU A 102 9.96 -4.68 10.15
N VAL A 103 8.95 -4.63 9.30
CA VAL A 103 8.81 -3.58 8.30
C VAL A 103 7.40 -2.98 8.30
N GLU A 104 7.29 -1.72 7.95
CA GLU A 104 6.00 -1.11 7.66
C GLU A 104 5.40 -1.63 6.33
N PRO A 105 4.07 -1.60 6.16
CA PRO A 105 3.40 -2.26 5.02
C PRO A 105 3.75 -1.68 3.65
N GLY A 106 4.22 -0.45 3.58
CA GLY A 106 4.64 0.20 2.35
C GLY A 106 6.09 -0.05 1.95
N VAL A 107 6.88 -0.79 2.75
CA VAL A 107 8.27 -1.12 2.41
C VAL A 107 8.32 -1.98 1.15
N ARG A 108 9.09 -1.53 0.17
CA ARG A 108 9.35 -2.28 -1.07
C ARG A 108 10.51 -3.26 -0.88
N PHE A 109 10.59 -4.26 -1.73
CA PHE A 109 11.75 -5.15 -1.74
C PHE A 109 13.06 -4.37 -1.96
N PHE A 110 13.07 -3.35 -2.83
CA PHE A 110 14.24 -2.48 -3.00
C PHE A 110 14.63 -1.74 -1.72
N ASP A 111 13.65 -1.22 -0.96
CA ASP A 111 13.92 -0.49 0.27
C ASP A 111 14.58 -1.40 1.32
N LEU A 112 14.10 -2.63 1.47
CA LEU A 112 14.68 -3.61 2.37
C LEU A 112 16.07 -4.06 1.88
N TYR A 113 16.24 -4.28 0.58
CA TYR A 113 17.54 -4.61 0.00
C TYR A 113 18.59 -3.52 0.26
N ASP A 114 18.24 -2.27 0.02
CA ASP A 114 19.14 -1.14 0.24
C ASP A 114 19.49 -0.98 1.72
N HIS A 115 18.51 -1.21 2.61
CA HIS A 115 18.72 -1.19 4.06
C HIS A 115 19.71 -2.29 4.49
N LEU A 116 19.53 -3.55 4.04
CA LEU A 116 20.42 -4.67 4.35
C LEU A 116 21.84 -4.40 3.83
N ARG A 117 21.97 -3.86 2.63
CA ARG A 117 23.28 -3.49 2.08
C ARG A 117 23.96 -2.38 2.87
N ALA A 118 23.23 -1.34 3.22
CA ALA A 118 23.76 -0.20 3.95
C ALA A 118 24.21 -0.57 5.38
N SER A 119 23.55 -1.55 6.01
CA SER A 119 23.93 -2.07 7.33
C SER A 119 25.08 -3.09 7.27
N GLY A 120 25.52 -3.51 6.08
CA GLY A 120 26.53 -4.55 5.90
C GLY A 120 26.04 -5.96 6.24
N SER A 121 24.73 -6.14 6.28
CA SER A 121 24.09 -7.43 6.54
C SER A 121 24.44 -8.45 5.46
N LYS A 122 24.57 -9.71 5.88
CA LYS A 122 24.77 -10.86 4.97
C LYS A 122 23.45 -11.53 4.61
N LEU A 123 22.35 -11.04 5.14
CA LEU A 123 21.04 -11.60 4.84
C LEU A 123 20.65 -11.32 3.39
N TRP A 124 19.95 -12.26 2.83
CA TRP A 124 19.41 -12.23 1.49
C TRP A 124 17.91 -12.54 1.53
N MET A 125 17.14 -11.95 0.64
CA MET A 125 15.71 -12.26 0.51
C MET A 125 15.44 -12.85 -0.87
N SER A 126 14.57 -13.87 -0.92
CA SER A 126 13.95 -14.31 -2.16
C SER A 126 12.88 -13.31 -2.54
N VAL A 127 12.93 -12.80 -3.77
CA VAL A 127 12.03 -11.74 -4.22
C VAL A 127 11.43 -12.08 -5.56
N PRO A 128 10.19 -11.66 -5.83
CA PRO A 128 9.65 -11.71 -7.18
C PRO A 128 10.40 -10.71 -8.07
N ASP A 129 10.31 -10.90 -9.36
CA ASP A 129 11.08 -10.26 -10.43
C ASP A 129 11.17 -8.72 -10.38
N LEU A 130 10.31 -8.05 -9.69
CA LEU A 130 10.27 -6.58 -9.63
C LEU A 130 10.25 -6.07 -8.19
N GLY A 131 11.42 -5.67 -7.74
CA GLY A 131 11.66 -5.15 -6.39
C GLY A 131 10.86 -3.90 -5.98
N GLY A 132 10.04 -3.34 -6.86
CA GLY A 132 9.14 -2.22 -6.56
C GLY A 132 7.85 -2.62 -5.83
N GLY A 133 7.55 -3.92 -5.72
CA GLY A 133 6.43 -4.44 -4.94
C GLY A 133 6.66 -4.35 -3.45
N SER A 134 5.58 -4.44 -2.66
CA SER A 134 5.66 -4.45 -1.21
C SER A 134 6.02 -5.82 -0.67
N VAL A 135 6.93 -5.88 0.31
CA VAL A 135 7.27 -7.10 1.04
C VAL A 135 6.02 -7.71 1.68
N ILE A 136 5.29 -6.92 2.48
CA ILE A 136 4.09 -7.39 3.18
C ILE A 136 2.95 -7.68 2.21
N GLY A 137 2.73 -6.82 1.20
CA GLY A 137 1.68 -7.03 0.22
C GLY A 137 1.85 -8.34 -0.55
N ASN A 138 3.07 -8.66 -0.97
CA ASN A 138 3.36 -9.92 -1.64
C ASN A 138 3.15 -11.12 -0.72
N ALA A 139 3.66 -11.06 0.51
CA ALA A 139 3.53 -12.15 1.48
C ALA A 139 2.06 -12.49 1.83
N LEU A 140 1.19 -11.46 1.91
CA LEU A 140 -0.22 -11.64 2.25
C LEU A 140 -1.08 -12.08 1.07
N GLU A 141 -0.70 -11.76 -0.15
CA GLU A 141 -1.55 -12.03 -1.31
C GLU A 141 -1.22 -13.37 -1.97
N HIS A 142 0.01 -13.60 -2.35
CA HIS A 142 0.37 -14.82 -3.05
C HIS A 142 1.56 -15.55 -2.44
N GLY A 143 2.38 -14.88 -1.67
CA GLY A 143 3.58 -15.39 -1.03
C GLY A 143 4.59 -16.02 -2.02
N VAL A 144 5.83 -15.66 -1.98
CA VAL A 144 6.90 -16.33 -2.75
C VAL A 144 7.93 -16.82 -1.76
#